data_3817ae1af12cb3a1fcd236de1d76027c
#
_entry.id   3817ae1af12cb3a1fcd236de1d76027c
#
_cell.length_a   1.000
_cell.length_b   1.000
_cell.length_c   1.000
_cell.angle_alpha   90.00
_cell.angle_beta   90.00
_cell.angle_gamma   90.00
#
_symmetry.space_group_name_H-M   'P 1'
#
loop_
_entity.id
_entity.type
_entity.pdbx_description
1 polymer ?
#
loop_
_entity_poly.entity_id
_entity_poly.type
_entity_poly.pdbx_seq_one_letter_code
_entity_poly.pdbx_strand_id
1 'polypeptide(L)'
;APWGLDTSGASNLVELKELMKPHVLRRKKETIFKDYKDPQVSLITFDLANDKREQSFDADALMANPNALLAFEGLAEIMREAGMRKVKAASEFIDDLLQANEPVVVFAHHKDVVAALEKLLMVHKPVVITGETSQFKRDKAISQFQDGQTNCIIGNIAAMSEGVDLSAADTIVFVECTWSTSALEQASSRVENINKSGIPPVIYILTIKASLDHTVLAKCLKKLNIVNQII
;
A
#
# COMPACT_ATOMS: atom_id res chain seq x y z
N ALA A 1 -15.08 -0.52 37.09
CA ALA A 1 -15.80 0.67 36.58
C ALA A 1 -16.34 0.36 35.20
N PRO A 2 -17.57 0.66 34.87
CA PRO A 2 -18.17 0.34 33.57
C PRO A 2 -17.79 1.31 32.43
N TRP A 3 -16.73 2.06 32.58
CA TRP A 3 -16.30 3.06 31.62
C TRP A 3 -15.06 2.56 30.89
N GLY A 4 -15.26 1.66 29.91
CA GLY A 4 -14.22 1.36 28.94
C GLY A 4 -13.95 2.59 28.07
N LEU A 5 -12.68 2.89 27.79
CA LEU A 5 -12.31 3.89 26.78
C LEU A 5 -12.92 3.44 25.44
N ASP A 6 -13.80 4.26 24.89
CA ASP A 6 -14.26 4.08 23.52
C ASP A 6 -13.18 4.55 22.55
N THR A 7 -12.56 3.61 21.85
CA THR A 7 -11.53 3.86 20.85
C THR A 7 -12.05 3.75 19.42
N SER A 8 -13.37 3.65 19.24
CA SER A 8 -14.01 3.43 17.93
C SER A 8 -14.07 4.67 17.04
N GLY A 9 -13.81 5.86 17.60
CA GLY A 9 -13.91 7.13 16.90
C GLY A 9 -12.83 8.13 17.28
N ALA A 10 -12.92 9.30 16.69
CA ALA A 10 -12.11 10.47 17.05
C ALA A 10 -13.06 11.58 17.54
N SER A 11 -12.90 12.01 18.78
CA SER A 11 -13.63 13.12 19.38
C SER A 11 -12.70 14.29 19.67
N ASN A 12 -13.25 15.51 19.73
CA ASN A 12 -12.51 16.73 20.09
C ASN A 12 -11.28 17.01 19.23
N LEU A 13 -11.34 16.73 17.92
CA LEU A 13 -10.21 16.92 17.00
C LEU A 13 -9.67 18.36 16.99
N VAL A 14 -10.54 19.36 17.18
CA VAL A 14 -10.17 20.77 17.22
C VAL A 14 -9.33 21.06 18.47
N GLU A 15 -9.74 20.59 19.64
CA GLU A 15 -9.00 20.74 20.89
C GLU A 15 -7.66 20.03 20.82
N LEU A 16 -7.65 18.79 20.31
CA LEU A 16 -6.41 18.02 20.12
C LEU A 16 -5.43 18.77 19.21
N LYS A 17 -5.92 19.33 18.10
CA LYS A 17 -5.11 20.10 17.16
C LYS A 17 -4.48 21.33 17.85
N GLU A 18 -5.24 22.07 18.64
CA GLU A 18 -4.70 23.24 19.38
C GLU A 18 -3.66 22.82 20.41
N LEU A 19 -3.87 21.73 21.12
CA LEU A 19 -2.90 21.18 22.08
C LEU A 19 -1.61 20.69 21.38
N MET A 20 -1.71 20.18 20.17
CA MET A 20 -0.55 19.68 19.41
C MET A 20 0.27 20.80 18.74
N LYS A 21 -0.32 21.94 18.40
CA LYS A 21 0.35 23.05 17.71
C LYS A 21 1.73 23.42 18.25
N PRO A 22 1.95 23.57 19.59
CA PRO A 22 3.26 23.94 20.11
C PRO A 22 4.29 22.80 20.04
N HIS A 23 3.87 21.57 19.81
CA HIS A 23 4.71 20.38 19.87
C HIS A 23 4.94 19.71 18.52
N VAL A 24 4.12 20.03 17.49
CA VAL A 24 4.18 19.41 16.18
C VAL A 24 4.33 20.46 15.09
N LEU A 25 5.42 20.36 14.33
CA LEU A 25 5.63 21.12 13.11
C LEU A 25 5.40 20.21 11.91
N ARG A 26 4.25 20.33 11.25
CA ARG A 26 3.98 19.65 9.97
C ARG A 26 4.09 20.66 8.83
N ARG A 27 5.00 20.40 7.90
CA ARG A 27 5.10 21.15 6.65
C ARG A 27 4.53 20.31 5.54
N LYS A 28 3.44 20.77 4.93
CA LYS A 28 2.84 20.09 3.80
C LYS A 28 3.68 20.32 2.54
N LYS A 29 3.84 19.30 1.71
CA LYS A 29 4.63 19.35 0.48
C LYS A 29 4.11 20.43 -0.48
N GLU A 30 2.80 20.58 -0.61
CA GLU A 30 2.12 21.61 -1.41
C GLU A 30 2.48 23.05 -1.03
N THR A 31 2.85 23.29 0.25
CA THR A 31 3.26 24.62 0.71
C THR A 31 4.74 24.93 0.45
N ILE A 32 5.55 23.89 0.24
CA ILE A 32 6.99 24.02 0.05
C ILE A 32 7.35 23.96 -1.43
N PHE A 33 6.70 23.09 -2.19
CA PHE A 33 6.97 22.85 -3.61
C PHE A 33 5.81 23.36 -4.44
N LYS A 34 6.05 24.41 -5.24
CA LYS A 34 5.01 25.10 -6.02
C LYS A 34 4.33 24.19 -7.06
N ASP A 35 5.07 23.23 -7.61
CA ASP A 35 4.59 22.33 -8.66
C ASP A 35 4.19 20.95 -8.12
N TYR A 36 4.14 20.79 -6.79
CA TYR A 36 3.72 19.54 -6.18
C TYR A 36 2.24 19.26 -6.46
N LYS A 37 1.97 18.03 -6.87
CA LYS A 37 0.61 17.51 -7.02
C LYS A 37 0.46 16.27 -6.18
N ASP A 38 -0.64 16.18 -5.45
CA ASP A 38 -0.99 15.00 -4.66
C ASP A 38 -1.11 13.75 -5.55
N PRO A 39 -0.68 12.58 -5.06
CA PRO A 39 -0.87 11.32 -5.76
C PRO A 39 -2.33 11.06 -6.09
N GLN A 40 -2.58 10.55 -7.30
CA GLN A 40 -3.90 10.10 -7.71
C GLN A 40 -4.11 8.66 -7.26
N VAL A 41 -5.05 8.43 -6.36
CA VAL A 41 -5.36 7.09 -5.83
C VAL A 41 -6.59 6.52 -6.53
N SER A 42 -6.43 5.36 -7.15
CA SER A 42 -7.50 4.62 -7.84
C SER A 42 -7.68 3.24 -7.23
N LEU A 43 -8.92 2.93 -6.87
CA LEU A 43 -9.29 1.60 -6.37
C LEU A 43 -9.76 0.73 -7.54
N ILE A 44 -9.05 -0.35 -7.79
CA ILE A 44 -9.40 -1.36 -8.78
C ILE A 44 -10.01 -2.55 -8.04
N THR A 45 -11.26 -2.86 -8.35
CA THR A 45 -12.01 -3.92 -7.67
C THR A 45 -12.29 -5.06 -8.64
N PHE A 46 -11.77 -6.24 -8.36
CA PHE A 46 -12.02 -7.43 -9.15
C PHE A 46 -13.28 -8.15 -8.67
N ASP A 47 -14.11 -8.61 -9.61
CA ASP A 47 -15.27 -9.43 -9.30
C ASP A 47 -14.87 -10.93 -9.32
N LEU A 48 -14.22 -11.36 -8.25
CA LEU A 48 -13.74 -12.72 -8.03
C LEU A 48 -14.55 -13.39 -6.93
N ALA A 49 -14.58 -14.73 -6.95
CA ALA A 49 -15.25 -15.49 -5.89
C ALA A 49 -14.61 -15.20 -4.52
N ASN A 50 -15.46 -14.86 -3.55
CA ASN A 50 -15.03 -14.65 -2.16
C ASN A 50 -14.84 -15.98 -1.44
N ASP A 51 -13.95 -16.00 -0.46
CA ASP A 51 -13.84 -17.13 0.47
C ASP A 51 -15.05 -17.13 1.42
N LYS A 52 -15.68 -18.30 1.57
CA LYS A 52 -16.83 -18.45 2.48
C LYS A 52 -16.49 -18.10 3.92
N ARG A 53 -15.23 -18.27 4.33
CA ARG A 53 -14.73 -17.90 5.65
C ARG A 53 -14.78 -16.40 5.89
N GLU A 54 -14.65 -15.58 4.84
CA GLU A 54 -14.70 -14.11 4.94
C GLU A 54 -16.08 -13.62 5.41
N GLN A 55 -17.15 -14.36 5.13
CA GLN A 55 -18.52 -14.02 5.52
C GLN A 55 -18.76 -14.14 7.06
N SER A 56 -17.92 -14.90 7.76
CA SER A 56 -18.01 -15.08 9.21
C SER A 56 -17.33 -13.97 10.00
N PHE A 57 -16.66 -13.03 9.33
CA PHE A 57 -15.91 -11.96 9.99
C PHE A 57 -16.73 -10.70 10.16
N ASP A 58 -16.91 -10.30 11.40
CA ASP A 58 -17.32 -8.93 11.72
C ASP A 58 -16.09 -8.02 11.62
N ALA A 59 -15.93 -7.42 10.44
CA ALA A 59 -14.82 -6.51 10.18
C ALA A 59 -14.86 -5.26 11.08
N ASP A 60 -16.04 -4.88 11.61
CA ASP A 60 -16.17 -3.75 12.51
C ASP A 60 -15.67 -4.10 13.91
N ALA A 61 -16.01 -5.28 14.41
CA ALA A 61 -15.47 -5.79 15.67
C ALA A 61 -13.95 -5.98 15.62
N LEU A 62 -13.43 -6.52 14.52
CA LEU A 62 -11.98 -6.70 14.32
C LEU A 62 -11.22 -5.37 14.30
N MET A 63 -11.77 -4.34 13.67
CA MET A 63 -11.09 -3.04 13.57
C MET A 63 -11.23 -2.18 14.82
N ALA A 64 -12.26 -2.42 15.65
CA ALA A 64 -12.43 -1.75 16.92
C ALA A 64 -11.38 -2.20 17.96
N ASN A 65 -10.82 -3.41 17.82
CA ASN A 65 -9.81 -3.93 18.72
C ASN A 65 -8.57 -4.41 17.92
N PRO A 66 -7.51 -3.60 17.81
CA PRO A 66 -6.28 -4.01 17.13
C PRO A 66 -5.63 -5.27 17.69
N ASN A 67 -5.82 -5.56 18.98
CA ASN A 67 -5.33 -6.79 19.60
C ASN A 67 -6.17 -8.02 19.22
N ALA A 68 -7.46 -7.85 18.91
CA ALA A 68 -8.28 -8.92 18.38
C ALA A 68 -7.87 -9.32 16.96
N LEU A 69 -7.35 -8.38 16.17
CA LEU A 69 -6.74 -8.63 14.87
C LEU A 69 -5.52 -9.56 14.97
N LEU A 70 -4.66 -9.34 15.98
CA LEU A 70 -3.46 -10.15 16.23
C LEU A 70 -3.82 -11.52 16.84
N ALA A 71 -4.94 -11.58 17.57
CA ALA A 71 -5.40 -12.81 18.23
C ALA A 71 -6.25 -13.72 17.32
N PHE A 72 -6.60 -13.25 16.11
CA PHE A 72 -7.48 -14.01 15.23
C PHE A 72 -6.67 -15.06 14.45
N GLU A 73 -6.72 -16.32 14.93
CA GLU A 73 -6.19 -17.46 14.18
C GLU A 73 -6.85 -17.53 12.80
N GLY A 74 -6.05 -17.53 11.73
CA GLY A 74 -6.52 -17.63 10.35
C GLY A 74 -6.67 -16.32 9.58
N LEU A 75 -6.65 -15.14 10.22
CA LEU A 75 -6.77 -13.87 9.49
C LEU A 75 -5.63 -13.67 8.48
N ALA A 76 -4.41 -13.92 8.90
CA ALA A 76 -3.24 -13.82 8.02
C ALA A 76 -3.34 -14.79 6.83
N GLU A 77 -3.87 -15.99 7.05
CA GLU A 77 -4.10 -16.97 5.99
C GLU A 77 -5.17 -16.50 4.99
N ILE A 78 -6.29 -15.98 5.49
CA ILE A 78 -7.37 -15.44 4.63
C ILE A 78 -6.86 -14.27 3.79
N MET A 79 -6.09 -13.36 4.37
CA MET A 79 -5.50 -12.24 3.63
C MET A 79 -4.49 -12.73 2.59
N ARG A 80 -3.66 -13.73 2.93
CA ARG A 80 -2.73 -14.37 1.99
C ARG A 80 -3.48 -15.02 0.83
N GLU A 81 -4.55 -15.75 1.11
CA GLU A 81 -5.37 -16.38 0.08
C GLU A 81 -6.11 -15.35 -0.79
N ALA A 82 -6.59 -14.26 -0.21
CA ALA A 82 -7.14 -13.14 -0.97
C ALA A 82 -6.09 -12.53 -1.91
N GLY A 83 -4.85 -12.39 -1.44
CA GLY A 83 -3.70 -12.01 -2.27
C GLY A 83 -3.49 -12.98 -3.43
N MET A 84 -3.41 -14.28 -3.15
CA MET A 84 -3.21 -15.32 -4.16
C MET A 84 -4.34 -15.39 -5.19
N ARG A 85 -5.59 -15.20 -4.79
CA ARG A 85 -6.75 -15.15 -5.71
C ARG A 85 -6.65 -13.98 -6.70
N LYS A 86 -6.08 -12.86 -6.27
CA LYS A 86 -5.89 -11.66 -7.11
C LYS A 86 -4.73 -11.78 -8.10
N VAL A 87 -3.74 -12.64 -7.84
CA VAL A 87 -2.47 -12.70 -8.60
C VAL A 87 -2.67 -12.69 -10.10
N LYS A 88 -3.60 -13.52 -10.64
CA LYS A 88 -3.84 -13.57 -12.09
C LYS A 88 -4.37 -12.25 -12.63
N ALA A 89 -5.47 -11.74 -12.06
CA ALA A 89 -6.07 -10.48 -12.51
C ALA A 89 -5.13 -9.29 -12.29
N ALA A 90 -4.37 -9.31 -11.18
CA ALA A 90 -3.35 -8.31 -10.90
C ALA A 90 -2.21 -8.34 -11.92
N SER A 91 -1.73 -9.55 -12.31
CA SER A 91 -0.68 -9.66 -13.32
C SER A 91 -1.14 -9.18 -14.70
N GLU A 92 -2.36 -9.47 -15.10
CA GLU A 92 -2.95 -8.96 -16.35
C GLU A 92 -3.02 -7.41 -16.33
N PHE A 93 -3.50 -6.82 -15.24
CA PHE A 93 -3.54 -5.37 -15.07
C PHE A 93 -2.15 -4.72 -15.10
N ILE A 94 -1.16 -5.33 -14.43
CA ILE A 94 0.22 -4.84 -14.43
C ILE A 94 0.87 -5.01 -15.81
N ASP A 95 0.57 -6.11 -16.51
CA ASP A 95 1.04 -6.35 -17.87
C ASP A 95 0.59 -5.24 -18.83
N ASP A 96 -0.68 -4.83 -18.76
CA ASP A 96 -1.22 -3.71 -19.56
C ASP A 96 -0.45 -2.41 -19.31
N LEU A 97 -0.12 -2.08 -18.05
CA LEU A 97 0.68 -0.90 -17.71
C LEU A 97 2.10 -0.99 -18.28
N LEU A 98 2.74 -2.15 -18.15
CA LEU A 98 4.10 -2.38 -18.65
C LEU A 98 4.17 -2.39 -20.19
N GLN A 99 3.12 -2.86 -20.87
CA GLN A 99 3.02 -2.76 -22.33
C GLN A 99 2.90 -1.32 -22.82
N ALA A 100 2.33 -0.42 -22.01
CA ALA A 100 2.35 1.02 -22.26
C ALA A 100 3.74 1.66 -22.03
N ASN A 101 4.74 0.85 -21.69
CA ASN A 101 6.11 1.26 -21.35
C ASN A 101 6.21 2.17 -20.11
N GLU A 102 5.27 2.03 -19.19
CA GLU A 102 5.30 2.73 -17.90
C GLU A 102 6.13 1.95 -16.89
N PRO A 103 7.10 2.57 -16.21
CA PRO A 103 7.76 1.93 -15.07
C PRO A 103 6.78 1.77 -13.91
N VAL A 104 6.67 0.54 -13.39
CA VAL A 104 5.70 0.17 -12.35
C VAL A 104 6.40 -0.39 -11.12
N VAL A 105 6.04 0.15 -9.97
CA VAL A 105 6.39 -0.40 -8.65
C VAL A 105 5.24 -1.24 -8.14
N VAL A 106 5.47 -2.51 -7.90
CA VAL A 106 4.46 -3.47 -7.43
C VAL A 106 4.73 -3.86 -5.98
N PHE A 107 3.78 -3.56 -5.12
CA PHE A 107 3.83 -3.94 -3.71
C PHE A 107 2.89 -5.09 -3.39
N ALA A 108 3.43 -6.09 -2.69
CA ALA A 108 2.66 -7.15 -2.07
C ALA A 108 3.12 -7.37 -0.62
N HIS A 109 2.37 -8.12 0.16
CA HIS A 109 2.69 -8.41 1.55
C HIS A 109 3.31 -9.80 1.71
N HIS A 110 2.68 -10.83 1.12
CA HIS A 110 3.10 -12.22 1.28
C HIS A 110 4.11 -12.64 0.21
N LYS A 111 5.12 -13.43 0.62
CA LYS A 111 6.22 -13.86 -0.26
C LYS A 111 5.75 -14.73 -1.42
N ASP A 112 4.76 -15.58 -1.22
CA ASP A 112 4.18 -16.43 -2.25
C ASP A 112 3.39 -15.62 -3.31
N VAL A 113 2.74 -14.52 -2.90
CA VAL A 113 2.14 -13.57 -3.84
C VAL A 113 3.20 -12.88 -4.67
N VAL A 114 4.31 -12.41 -4.05
CA VAL A 114 5.45 -11.83 -4.77
C VAL A 114 6.03 -12.84 -5.78
N ALA A 115 6.28 -14.08 -5.36
CA ALA A 115 6.84 -15.11 -6.24
C ALA A 115 5.89 -15.49 -7.40
N ALA A 116 4.58 -15.51 -7.15
CA ALA A 116 3.60 -15.79 -8.18
C ALA A 116 3.50 -14.64 -9.22
N LEU A 117 3.56 -13.39 -8.76
CA LEU A 117 3.61 -12.21 -9.64
C LEU A 117 4.89 -12.20 -10.49
N GLU A 118 6.07 -12.44 -9.87
CA GLU A 118 7.35 -12.55 -10.58
C GLU A 118 7.26 -13.56 -11.71
N LYS A 119 6.70 -14.74 -11.43
CA LYS A 119 6.56 -15.81 -12.44
C LYS A 119 5.65 -15.39 -13.60
N LEU A 120 4.52 -14.74 -13.33
CA LEU A 120 3.57 -14.33 -14.37
C LEU A 120 4.07 -13.14 -15.20
N LEU A 121 4.82 -12.25 -14.57
CA LEU A 121 5.40 -11.06 -15.21
C LEU A 121 6.83 -11.28 -15.75
N MET A 122 7.30 -12.52 -15.82
CA MET A 122 8.70 -12.86 -16.19
C MET A 122 9.10 -12.33 -17.58
N VAL A 123 8.16 -12.15 -18.50
CA VAL A 123 8.40 -11.55 -19.82
C VAL A 123 8.98 -10.15 -19.72
N HIS A 124 8.60 -9.39 -18.69
CA HIS A 124 9.09 -8.04 -18.42
C HIS A 124 10.39 -8.01 -17.59
N LYS A 125 10.95 -9.17 -17.24
CA LYS A 125 12.18 -9.31 -16.44
C LYS A 125 12.16 -8.46 -15.16
N PRO A 126 11.14 -8.62 -14.30
CA PRO A 126 11.05 -7.83 -13.09
C PRO A 126 12.24 -8.07 -12.17
N VAL A 127 12.66 -7.04 -11.45
CA VAL A 127 13.54 -7.21 -10.30
C VAL A 127 12.73 -7.35 -9.03
N VAL A 128 13.19 -8.19 -8.10
CA VAL A 128 12.42 -8.55 -6.90
C VAL A 128 13.19 -8.23 -5.63
N ILE A 129 12.53 -7.55 -4.69
CA ILE A 129 13.07 -7.22 -3.37
C ILE A 129 12.15 -7.76 -2.28
N THR A 130 12.68 -8.66 -1.45
CA THR A 130 12.01 -9.20 -0.27
C THR A 130 12.87 -8.98 0.98
N GLY A 131 12.34 -9.31 2.16
CA GLY A 131 13.11 -9.24 3.39
C GLY A 131 14.34 -10.18 3.43
N GLU A 132 14.40 -11.18 2.54
CA GLU A 132 15.54 -12.10 2.40
C GLU A 132 16.59 -11.63 1.37
N THR A 133 16.28 -10.55 0.62
CA THR A 133 17.20 -10.01 -0.37
C THR A 133 18.37 -9.32 0.33
N SER A 134 19.60 -9.79 0.09
CA SER A 134 20.80 -9.18 0.66
C SER A 134 20.97 -7.73 0.19
N GLN A 135 21.65 -6.90 0.99
CA GLN A 135 21.83 -5.47 0.66
C GLN A 135 22.43 -5.28 -0.74
N PHE A 136 23.46 -6.04 -1.07
CA PHE A 136 24.09 -5.97 -2.42
C PHE A 136 23.10 -6.25 -3.57
N LYS A 137 22.24 -7.28 -3.41
CA LYS A 137 21.21 -7.60 -4.42
C LYS A 137 20.13 -6.55 -4.48
N ARG A 138 19.78 -5.96 -3.32
CA ARG A 138 18.82 -4.87 -3.23
C ARG A 138 19.33 -3.63 -3.98
N ASP A 139 20.53 -3.19 -3.69
CA ASP A 139 21.13 -2.02 -4.35
C ASP A 139 21.25 -2.23 -5.87
N LYS A 140 21.62 -3.44 -6.29
CA LYS A 140 21.63 -3.80 -7.71
C LYS A 140 20.24 -3.73 -8.35
N ALA A 141 19.22 -4.27 -7.70
CA ALA A 141 17.84 -4.26 -8.20
C ALA A 141 17.32 -2.83 -8.34
N ILE A 142 17.59 -1.97 -7.35
CA ILE A 142 17.21 -0.56 -7.38
C ILE A 142 17.92 0.15 -8.54
N SER A 143 19.25 -0.04 -8.69
CA SER A 143 20.01 0.56 -9.80
C SER A 143 19.48 0.11 -11.16
N GLN A 144 19.19 -1.18 -11.34
CA GLN A 144 18.62 -1.70 -12.59
C GLN A 144 17.28 -1.05 -12.93
N PHE A 145 16.44 -0.80 -11.92
CA PHE A 145 15.15 -0.13 -12.10
C PHE A 145 15.33 1.36 -12.39
N GLN A 146 16.17 2.06 -11.63
CA GLN A 146 16.45 3.50 -11.82
C GLN A 146 17.11 3.80 -13.18
N ASP A 147 17.97 2.90 -13.64
CA ASP A 147 18.68 3.03 -14.93
C ASP A 147 17.82 2.60 -16.14
N GLY A 148 16.56 2.20 -15.91
CA GLY A 148 15.65 1.76 -16.96
C GLY A 148 16.03 0.42 -17.61
N GLN A 149 16.83 -0.42 -16.94
CA GLN A 149 17.16 -1.76 -17.43
C GLN A 149 15.97 -2.72 -17.28
N THR A 150 15.03 -2.39 -16.40
CA THR A 150 13.72 -3.01 -16.26
C THR A 150 12.69 -1.96 -15.90
N ASN A 151 11.48 -2.13 -16.39
CA ASN A 151 10.33 -1.26 -16.06
C ASN A 151 9.48 -1.83 -14.93
N CYS A 152 9.87 -2.95 -14.31
CA CYS A 152 9.08 -3.60 -13.26
C CYS A 152 9.93 -3.94 -12.06
N ILE A 153 9.53 -3.44 -10.90
CA ILE A 153 10.07 -3.83 -9.60
C ILE A 153 8.96 -4.35 -8.70
N ILE A 154 9.14 -5.54 -8.15
CA ILE A 154 8.15 -6.21 -7.28
C ILE A 154 8.76 -6.43 -5.90
N GLY A 155 8.01 -6.17 -4.84
CA GLY A 155 8.53 -6.52 -3.52
C GLY A 155 7.55 -6.36 -2.37
N ASN A 156 8.04 -6.77 -1.21
CA ASN A 156 7.29 -6.62 0.02
C ASN A 156 7.26 -5.15 0.46
N ILE A 157 6.10 -4.70 0.91
CA ILE A 157 5.92 -3.35 1.44
C ILE A 157 6.98 -3.05 2.51
N ALA A 158 7.17 -3.96 3.48
CA ALA A 158 8.15 -3.78 4.55
C ALA A 158 9.61 -3.70 4.04
N ALA A 159 9.95 -4.40 2.95
CA ALA A 159 11.30 -4.40 2.40
C ALA A 159 11.60 -3.18 1.53
N MET A 160 10.58 -2.55 0.92
CA MET A 160 10.76 -1.46 -0.03
C MET A 160 10.24 -0.10 0.48
N SER A 161 9.61 -0.05 1.66
CA SER A 161 9.09 1.21 2.22
C SER A 161 10.14 2.09 2.89
N GLU A 162 11.34 1.57 3.17
CA GLU A 162 12.39 2.31 3.86
C GLU A 162 13.70 2.34 3.06
N GLY A 163 14.28 3.54 2.94
CA GLY A 163 15.63 3.74 2.39
C GLY A 163 15.80 3.39 0.91
N VAL A 164 14.71 3.28 0.14
CA VAL A 164 14.72 2.92 -1.29
C VAL A 164 14.21 4.10 -2.10
N ASP A 165 14.95 4.47 -3.14
CA ASP A 165 14.50 5.44 -4.14
C ASP A 165 13.90 4.69 -5.34
N LEU A 166 12.64 4.95 -5.63
CA LEU A 166 11.88 4.35 -6.73
C LEU A 166 11.32 5.42 -7.68
N SER A 167 11.93 6.60 -7.66
CA SER A 167 11.46 7.77 -8.41
C SER A 167 11.59 7.67 -9.94
N ALA A 168 12.15 6.57 -10.46
CA ALA A 168 12.07 6.24 -11.89
C ALA A 168 10.62 5.99 -12.33
N ALA A 169 9.75 5.49 -11.41
CA ALA A 169 8.34 5.27 -11.69
C ALA A 169 7.48 6.45 -11.24
N ASP A 170 6.34 6.60 -11.90
CA ASP A 170 5.23 7.45 -11.47
C ASP A 170 3.99 6.59 -11.11
N THR A 171 4.08 5.26 -11.30
CA THR A 171 2.98 4.33 -11.09
C THR A 171 3.30 3.29 -10.02
N ILE A 172 2.40 3.16 -9.06
CA ILE A 172 2.44 2.14 -7.99
C ILE A 172 1.22 1.26 -8.09
N VAL A 173 1.40 -0.04 -7.91
CA VAL A 173 0.32 -1.02 -7.78
C VAL A 173 0.46 -1.76 -6.44
N PHE A 174 -0.50 -1.57 -5.54
CA PHE A 174 -0.64 -2.38 -4.34
C PHE A 174 -1.53 -3.58 -4.65
N VAL A 175 -0.95 -4.74 -4.83
CA VAL A 175 -1.69 -6.01 -5.00
C VAL A 175 -2.28 -6.47 -3.68
N GLU A 176 -1.55 -6.25 -2.60
CA GLU A 176 -2.01 -6.45 -1.23
C GLU A 176 -1.76 -5.19 -0.42
N CYS A 177 -2.71 -4.83 0.43
CA CYS A 177 -2.58 -3.70 1.34
C CYS A 177 -2.16 -4.16 2.73
N THR A 178 -1.44 -3.31 3.42
CA THR A 178 -1.19 -3.45 4.86
C THR A 178 -2.30 -2.79 5.67
N TRP A 179 -2.46 -3.22 6.91
CA TRP A 179 -3.34 -2.58 7.91
C TRP A 179 -2.81 -1.22 8.40
N SER A 180 -1.58 -0.87 8.04
CA SER A 180 -0.90 0.35 8.44
C SER A 180 -1.02 1.42 7.37
N THR A 181 -1.75 2.49 7.66
CA THR A 181 -1.82 3.67 6.78
C THR A 181 -0.45 4.32 6.59
N SER A 182 0.37 4.35 7.64
CA SER A 182 1.73 4.91 7.57
C SER A 182 2.64 4.10 6.62
N ALA A 183 2.49 2.78 6.57
CA ALA A 183 3.25 1.96 5.63
C ALA A 183 2.84 2.22 4.18
N LEU A 184 1.55 2.45 3.90
CA LEU A 184 1.08 2.86 2.58
C LEU A 184 1.62 4.25 2.19
N GLU A 185 1.58 5.23 3.09
CA GLU A 185 2.13 6.57 2.86
C GLU A 185 3.64 6.52 2.61
N GLN A 186 4.39 5.77 3.42
CA GLN A 186 5.83 5.60 3.25
C GLN A 186 6.17 4.94 1.91
N ALA A 187 5.48 3.86 1.56
CA ALA A 187 5.70 3.18 0.28
C ALA A 187 5.35 4.11 -0.90
N SER A 188 4.25 4.83 -0.82
CA SER A 188 3.84 5.79 -1.86
C SER A 188 4.85 6.93 -2.03
N SER A 189 5.44 7.41 -0.94
CA SER A 189 6.43 8.49 -0.99
C SER A 189 7.74 8.11 -1.71
N ARG A 190 7.99 6.82 -1.98
CA ARG A 190 9.21 6.35 -2.67
C ARG A 190 9.24 6.65 -4.17
N VAL A 191 8.08 6.82 -4.79
CA VAL A 191 7.97 7.21 -6.22
C VAL A 191 7.78 8.72 -6.38
N GLU A 192 7.52 9.44 -5.30
CA GLU A 192 7.39 10.88 -5.37
C GLU A 192 8.72 11.54 -5.74
N ASN A 193 8.85 11.99 -6.97
CA ASN A 193 10.01 12.73 -7.42
C ASN A 193 9.69 14.22 -7.43
N ILE A 194 10.24 14.94 -6.46
CA ILE A 194 10.10 16.38 -6.29
C ILE A 194 10.66 17.14 -7.53
N ASN A 195 11.55 16.52 -8.27
CA ASN A 195 12.19 17.10 -9.46
C ASN A 195 11.39 16.83 -10.74
N LYS A 196 10.42 15.92 -10.74
CA LYS A 196 9.48 15.74 -11.85
C LYS A 196 8.33 16.70 -11.70
N SER A 197 8.47 17.92 -12.23
CA SER A 197 7.42 18.93 -12.17
C SER A 197 6.18 18.50 -12.95
N GLY A 198 5.03 18.52 -12.30
CA GLY A 198 3.73 18.51 -12.95
C GLY A 198 3.05 17.16 -13.19
N ILE A 199 3.71 16.02 -12.98
CA ILE A 199 3.09 14.69 -13.11
C ILE A 199 2.84 14.12 -11.73
N PRO A 200 1.56 13.98 -11.30
CA PRO A 200 1.26 13.34 -10.02
C PRO A 200 1.50 11.82 -10.12
N PRO A 201 2.07 11.19 -9.10
CA PRO A 201 2.12 9.74 -9.04
C PRO A 201 0.72 9.13 -9.08
N VAL A 202 0.57 7.98 -9.73
CA VAL A 202 -0.68 7.22 -9.78
C VAL A 202 -0.53 5.97 -8.91
N ILE A 203 -1.47 5.78 -7.99
CA ILE A 203 -1.48 4.69 -7.04
C ILE A 203 -2.72 3.84 -7.28
N TYR A 204 -2.52 2.63 -7.77
CA TYR A 204 -3.57 1.64 -7.91
C TYR A 204 -3.59 0.72 -6.70
N ILE A 205 -4.76 0.53 -6.11
CA ILE A 205 -4.97 -0.40 -5.00
C ILE A 205 -5.94 -1.47 -5.46
N LEU A 206 -5.49 -2.72 -5.45
CA LEU A 206 -6.25 -3.85 -5.99
C LEU A 206 -6.99 -4.58 -4.87
N THR A 207 -8.30 -4.76 -5.03
CA THR A 207 -9.14 -5.48 -4.06
C THR A 207 -10.08 -6.46 -4.75
N ILE A 208 -10.64 -7.39 -3.99
CA ILE A 208 -11.75 -8.25 -4.43
C ILE A 208 -13.06 -7.65 -3.88
N LYS A 209 -14.08 -7.57 -4.73
CA LYS A 209 -15.40 -7.03 -4.37
C LYS A 209 -15.99 -7.76 -3.17
N ALA A 210 -16.49 -6.99 -2.21
CA ALA A 210 -17.13 -7.48 -0.99
C ALA A 210 -16.28 -8.46 -0.15
N SER A 211 -14.96 -8.42 -0.28
CA SER A 211 -14.03 -9.24 0.50
C SER A 211 -13.55 -8.52 1.76
N LEU A 212 -12.83 -9.27 2.58
CA LEU A 212 -12.23 -8.72 3.79
C LEU A 212 -11.16 -7.66 3.47
N ASP A 213 -10.33 -7.87 2.44
CA ASP A 213 -9.30 -6.92 2.03
C ASP A 213 -9.92 -5.58 1.56
N HIS A 214 -11.06 -5.61 0.86
CA HIS A 214 -11.80 -4.41 0.50
C HIS A 214 -12.28 -3.63 1.74
N THR A 215 -12.84 -4.35 2.71
CA THR A 215 -13.34 -3.75 3.96
C THR A 215 -12.20 -3.14 4.79
N VAL A 216 -11.07 -3.84 4.88
CA VAL A 216 -9.86 -3.36 5.57
C VAL A 216 -9.36 -2.08 4.94
N LEU A 217 -9.22 -2.06 3.63
CA LEU A 217 -8.76 -0.88 2.90
C LEU A 217 -9.68 0.32 3.13
N ALA A 218 -10.99 0.15 3.02
CA ALA A 218 -11.95 1.24 3.24
C ALA A 218 -11.77 1.88 4.63
N LYS A 219 -11.48 1.07 5.64
CA LYS A 219 -11.21 1.56 7.00
C LYS A 219 -9.84 2.21 7.16
N CYS A 220 -8.80 1.68 6.49
CA CYS A 220 -7.48 2.33 6.46
C CYS A 220 -7.58 3.73 5.84
N LEU A 221 -8.28 3.88 4.72
CA LEU A 221 -8.50 5.18 4.08
C LEU A 221 -9.28 6.15 4.97
N LYS A 222 -10.29 5.65 5.71
CA LYS A 222 -11.02 6.47 6.69
C LYS A 222 -10.12 6.96 7.82
N LYS A 223 -9.23 6.10 8.35
CA LYS A 223 -8.26 6.49 9.39
C LYS A 223 -7.28 7.54 8.87
N LEU A 224 -6.80 7.41 7.64
CA LEU A 224 -5.91 8.38 7.02
C LEU A 224 -6.55 9.76 6.94
N ASN A 225 -7.81 9.82 6.51
CA ASN A 225 -8.56 11.08 6.46
C ASN A 225 -8.69 11.74 7.85
N ILE A 226 -8.90 10.96 8.90
CA ILE A 226 -8.97 11.47 10.27
C ILE A 226 -7.61 12.05 10.69
N VAL A 227 -6.51 11.34 10.46
CA VAL A 227 -5.15 11.82 10.77
C VAL A 227 -4.86 13.14 10.07
N ASN A 228 -5.21 13.24 8.77
CA ASN A 228 -5.01 14.47 8.00
C ASN A 228 -5.86 15.67 8.47
N GLN A 229 -6.94 15.45 9.23
CA GLN A 229 -7.72 16.51 9.85
C GLN A 229 -7.12 17.03 11.16
N ILE A 230 -6.33 16.20 11.86
CA ILE A 230 -5.73 16.57 13.16
C ILE A 230 -4.41 17.32 12.97
N ILE A 231 -3.58 16.87 12.06
CA ILE A 231 -2.23 17.38 11.81
C ILE A 231 -2.23 18.18 10.52
#